data_8b33f50ba668529c0922e716d4cff1f1
#
_entry.id   8b33f50ba668529c0922e716d4cff1f1
#
_cell.length_a   1.000
_cell.length_b   1.000
_cell.length_c   1.000
_cell.angle_alpha   90.00
_cell.angle_beta   90.00
_cell.angle_gamma   90.00
#
_symmetry.space_group_name_H-M   'P 1'
#
loop_
_entity.id
_entity.type
_entity.pdbx_description
1 polymer ?
#
loop_
_entity_poly.entity_id
_entity_poly.type
_entity_poly.pdbx_seq_one_letter_code
_entity_poly.pdbx_strand_id
1 'polypeptide(L)'
;MRILISGGRVIDPANGVDEIADILIEEGRVQSAKCKVQNDSTSHSSLLTSHSIDASGKLVVPGLIDMHVHLREPGHEYKETIQSGCAAAAAGGFTAVCAMPNTHPVNDNRQITEYILNKAKDAGLSRVYPVGAISKGLSGERLSEYGELKDAGVLAISDDGRPVINSRLMRRAMEYAKAFDLLIISHCEDPELATGGVMNEGALATRMGLTGIPNAVESIMVMRDIALCELTGARLHIAHVSTAESVRAIREAKKRGCPVTAETAPHYFTLTEDAVTGYNTHAKMNPPLRSDKDREAIREGLADGTIDAIVTDHAPHSLLEKDTEFDVAANGIIGLETSLGLSLKLVEQGVLSLNTLIEKMSVNPARILGLPIGLKVGNPADITIIDPDKVWTVKSEKFRSLSRNTPFNGWELKGQAVFTIVGGKICTA
;
A
#
# COMPACT_ATOMS: atom_id res chain seq x y z
N MET A 1 28.23 9.08 2.35
CA MET A 1 27.59 10.01 1.40
C MET A 1 26.81 11.03 2.22
N ARG A 2 26.87 12.32 1.86
CA ARG A 2 26.21 13.41 2.58
C ARG A 2 25.30 14.15 1.62
N ILE A 3 24.00 14.29 1.98
CA ILE A 3 22.99 14.97 1.15
C ILE A 3 22.38 16.09 1.98
N LEU A 4 22.26 17.28 1.39
CA LEU A 4 21.49 18.39 1.94
C LEU A 4 20.23 18.57 1.09
N ILE A 5 19.05 18.49 1.71
CA ILE A 5 17.76 18.87 1.14
C ILE A 5 17.41 20.24 1.72
N SER A 6 17.28 21.26 0.89
CA SER A 6 17.10 22.64 1.34
C SER A 6 15.82 23.28 0.85
N GLY A 7 15.24 24.16 1.67
CA GLY A 7 14.14 25.05 1.33
C GLY A 7 12.77 24.40 1.14
N GLY A 8 12.63 23.10 1.42
CA GLY A 8 11.37 22.38 1.30
C GLY A 8 10.44 22.60 2.48
N ARG A 9 9.10 22.50 2.26
CA ARG A 9 8.14 22.37 3.35
C ARG A 9 8.19 20.94 3.88
N VAL A 10 8.77 20.78 5.06
CA VAL A 10 8.85 19.48 5.74
C VAL A 10 7.52 19.22 6.43
N ILE A 11 6.86 18.11 6.09
CA ILE A 11 5.64 17.65 6.73
C ILE A 11 5.92 16.27 7.33
N ASP A 12 6.06 16.24 8.65
CA ASP A 12 6.28 15.01 9.42
C ASP A 12 5.27 14.94 10.57
N PRO A 13 4.10 14.38 10.34
CA PRO A 13 3.05 14.29 11.35
C PRO A 13 3.48 13.50 12.59
N ALA A 14 4.39 12.54 12.43
CA ALA A 14 4.89 11.73 13.55
C ALA A 14 5.67 12.55 14.59
N ASN A 15 6.29 13.65 14.17
CA ASN A 15 7.08 14.55 15.01
C ASN A 15 6.44 15.95 15.15
N GLY A 16 5.22 16.14 14.63
CA GLY A 16 4.49 17.41 14.69
C GLY A 16 5.14 18.55 13.90
N VAL A 17 5.86 18.22 12.81
CA VAL A 17 6.58 19.19 11.98
C VAL A 17 5.74 19.52 10.74
N ASP A 18 5.53 20.81 10.51
CA ASP A 18 4.95 21.36 9.27
C ASP A 18 5.54 22.77 9.06
N GLU A 19 6.75 22.84 8.53
CA GLU A 19 7.49 24.10 8.36
C GLU A 19 8.50 24.00 7.22
N ILE A 20 9.02 25.16 6.76
CA ILE A 20 10.13 25.20 5.82
C ILE A 20 11.42 24.91 6.59
N ALA A 21 12.09 23.80 6.26
CA ALA A 21 13.29 23.36 6.93
C ALA A 21 14.28 22.70 5.97
N ASP A 22 15.55 22.65 6.41
CA ASP A 22 16.60 21.90 5.73
C ASP A 22 16.79 20.54 6.42
N ILE A 23 17.01 19.50 5.62
CA ILE A 23 17.30 18.15 6.12
C ILE A 23 18.72 17.77 5.69
N LEU A 24 19.56 17.45 6.67
CA LEU A 24 20.89 16.90 6.43
C LEU A 24 20.86 15.38 6.64
N ILE A 25 21.32 14.67 5.63
CA ILE A 25 21.49 13.21 5.62
C ILE A 25 22.99 12.90 5.62
N GLU A 26 23.40 11.98 6.49
CA GLU A 26 24.78 11.48 6.54
C GLU A 26 24.75 9.98 6.87
N GLU A 27 25.54 9.20 6.14
CA GLU A 27 25.63 7.74 6.31
C GLU A 27 24.26 7.04 6.29
N GLY A 28 23.35 7.53 5.43
CA GLY A 28 22.03 6.94 5.27
C GLY A 28 21.02 7.28 6.38
N ARG A 29 21.35 8.20 7.28
CA ARG A 29 20.50 8.61 8.40
C ARG A 29 20.24 10.11 8.41
N VAL A 30 19.10 10.49 8.96
CA VAL A 30 18.78 11.91 9.23
C VAL A 30 19.69 12.41 10.36
N GLN A 31 20.46 13.46 10.12
CA GLN A 31 21.35 14.09 11.10
C GLN A 31 20.76 15.36 11.70
N SER A 32 20.02 16.13 10.90
CA SER A 32 19.27 17.29 11.38
C SER A 32 18.06 17.56 10.49
N ALA A 33 16.98 18.02 11.11
CA ALA A 33 15.84 18.65 10.47
C ALA A 33 15.59 19.96 11.25
N LYS A 34 16.08 21.11 10.74
CA LYS A 34 15.99 22.41 11.43
C LYS A 34 15.56 23.49 10.44
N CYS A 35 14.76 24.45 10.95
CA CYS A 35 14.54 25.72 10.27
C CYS A 35 15.87 26.37 9.95
N LYS A 36 16.11 26.62 8.66
CA LYS A 36 17.27 27.32 8.06
C LYS A 36 18.58 27.12 8.83
N VAL A 37 19.50 26.43 8.22
CA VAL A 37 20.91 26.64 8.57
C VAL A 37 21.17 28.13 8.31
N GLN A 38 21.15 28.95 9.37
CA GLN A 38 21.60 30.33 9.26
C GLN A 38 23.01 30.28 8.66
N ASN A 39 23.25 31.08 7.62
CA ASN A 39 24.54 31.33 7.07
C ASN A 39 25.42 32.04 8.14
N ASP A 40 25.87 31.30 9.13
CA ASP A 40 27.02 31.69 9.90
C ASP A 40 28.23 31.48 8.99
N SER A 41 28.66 32.59 8.41
CA SER A 41 29.76 32.69 7.45
C SER A 41 31.13 32.24 7.99
N THR A 42 31.18 31.66 9.18
CA THR A 42 32.42 31.23 9.85
C THR A 42 32.57 29.74 10.09
N SER A 43 31.55 28.93 9.81
CA SER A 43 31.65 27.46 10.00
C SER A 43 31.48 26.60 8.71
N HIS A 44 31.43 27.24 7.54
CA HIS A 44 31.12 26.55 6.26
C HIS A 44 32.34 25.97 5.52
N SER A 45 33.53 26.02 6.06
CA SER A 45 34.73 25.66 5.30
C SER A 45 35.08 24.16 5.28
N SER A 46 34.29 23.28 5.88
CA SER A 46 34.60 21.82 5.88
C SER A 46 33.49 20.86 5.55
N LEU A 47 32.29 21.33 5.15
CA LEU A 47 31.18 20.47 4.82
C LEU A 47 31.10 20.21 3.31
N LEU A 48 31.96 19.34 2.78
CA LEU A 48 31.80 18.77 1.45
C LEU A 48 30.51 17.96 1.42
N THR A 49 29.34 18.59 1.12
CA THR A 49 28.13 17.89 0.74
C THR A 49 28.37 17.24 -0.61
N SER A 50 28.21 15.92 -0.70
CA SER A 50 28.37 15.21 -1.97
C SER A 50 27.21 15.49 -2.94
N HIS A 51 26.03 15.83 -2.40
CA HIS A 51 24.83 16.19 -3.18
C HIS A 51 23.99 17.23 -2.44
N SER A 52 23.43 18.18 -3.20
CA SER A 52 22.44 19.15 -2.72
C SER A 52 21.17 19.04 -3.57
N ILE A 53 20.02 19.01 -2.91
CA ILE A 53 18.69 18.99 -3.54
C ILE A 53 17.97 20.27 -3.13
N ASP A 54 17.64 21.12 -4.09
CA ASP A 54 16.75 22.25 -3.88
C ASP A 54 15.29 21.76 -3.88
N ALA A 55 14.66 21.80 -2.72
CA ALA A 55 13.27 21.44 -2.50
C ALA A 55 12.35 22.66 -2.37
N SER A 56 12.79 23.85 -2.78
CA SER A 56 11.98 25.06 -2.74
C SER A 56 10.65 24.86 -3.48
N GLY A 57 9.53 25.20 -2.83
CA GLY A 57 8.19 24.98 -3.35
C GLY A 57 7.70 23.52 -3.35
N LYS A 58 8.49 22.59 -2.80
CA LYS A 58 8.13 21.17 -2.72
C LYS A 58 7.86 20.74 -1.28
N LEU A 59 7.16 19.60 -1.16
CA LEU A 59 6.93 18.95 0.12
C LEU A 59 8.03 17.90 0.34
N VAL A 60 8.57 17.87 1.55
CA VAL A 60 9.52 16.86 1.99
C VAL A 60 8.86 16.07 3.11
N VAL A 61 8.61 14.79 2.87
CA VAL A 61 7.83 13.94 3.78
C VAL A 61 8.60 12.68 4.12
N PRO A 62 8.30 12.01 5.25
CA PRO A 62 8.78 10.66 5.49
C PRO A 62 8.40 9.76 4.32
N GLY A 63 9.27 8.85 3.96
CA GLY A 63 9.07 7.96 2.82
C GLY A 63 7.71 7.27 2.85
N LEU A 64 7.03 7.25 1.71
CA LEU A 64 5.74 6.56 1.59
C LEU A 64 5.96 5.04 1.72
N ILE A 65 5.00 4.35 2.34
CA ILE A 65 5.02 2.91 2.58
C ILE A 65 3.74 2.31 2.05
N ASP A 66 3.86 1.31 1.19
CA ASP A 66 2.71 0.56 0.68
C ASP A 66 2.66 -0.83 1.32
N MET A 67 1.61 -1.08 2.09
CA MET A 67 1.46 -2.34 2.82
C MET A 67 0.91 -3.48 1.97
N HIS A 68 0.54 -3.23 0.69
CA HIS A 68 -0.15 -4.21 -0.14
C HIS A 68 0.24 -4.10 -1.62
N VAL A 69 1.21 -4.91 -2.05
CA VAL A 69 1.61 -5.00 -3.46
C VAL A 69 1.87 -6.44 -3.88
N HIS A 70 1.68 -6.71 -5.17
CA HIS A 70 1.99 -8.00 -5.79
C HIS A 70 3.19 -7.84 -6.71
N LEU A 71 4.39 -8.25 -6.26
CA LEU A 71 5.61 -8.19 -7.06
C LEU A 71 5.77 -9.37 -8.02
N ARG A 72 4.86 -10.35 -7.95
CA ARG A 72 4.73 -11.48 -8.88
C ARG A 72 5.92 -12.44 -8.96
N GLU A 73 7.10 -12.05 -8.55
CA GLU A 73 8.31 -12.87 -8.50
C GLU A 73 8.49 -13.44 -7.08
N PRO A 74 8.73 -14.78 -6.95
CA PRO A 74 8.96 -15.76 -8.01
C PRO A 74 7.69 -16.25 -8.71
N GLY A 75 7.86 -16.69 -9.98
CA GLY A 75 6.93 -17.56 -10.71
C GLY A 75 5.99 -16.89 -11.70
N HIS A 76 5.84 -15.56 -11.64
CA HIS A 76 5.01 -14.79 -12.57
C HIS A 76 5.74 -13.55 -13.10
N GLU A 77 7.04 -13.68 -13.36
CA GLU A 77 7.95 -12.60 -13.76
C GLU A 77 7.53 -11.94 -15.08
N TYR A 78 6.72 -12.61 -15.89
CA TYR A 78 6.16 -12.06 -17.13
C TYR A 78 5.10 -10.96 -16.85
N LYS A 79 4.56 -10.88 -15.63
CA LYS A 79 3.65 -9.82 -15.18
C LYS A 79 4.41 -8.66 -14.52
N GLU A 80 5.31 -9.02 -13.62
CA GLU A 80 6.13 -8.08 -12.84
C GLU A 80 7.32 -8.80 -12.25
N THR A 81 8.44 -8.10 -12.08
CA THR A 81 9.59 -8.58 -11.31
C THR A 81 9.76 -7.73 -10.04
N ILE A 82 10.49 -8.25 -9.07
CA ILE A 82 10.84 -7.46 -7.88
C ILE A 82 11.59 -6.19 -8.28
N GLN A 83 12.46 -6.26 -9.30
CA GLN A 83 13.20 -5.10 -9.79
C GLN A 83 12.27 -4.04 -10.39
N SER A 84 11.36 -4.41 -11.30
CA SER A 84 10.44 -3.46 -11.94
C SER A 84 9.40 -2.91 -10.97
N GLY A 85 8.86 -3.75 -10.07
CA GLY A 85 7.96 -3.31 -9.01
C GLY A 85 8.62 -2.35 -8.02
N CYS A 86 9.88 -2.60 -7.63
CA CYS A 86 10.67 -1.64 -6.82
C CYS A 86 10.94 -0.33 -7.58
N ALA A 87 11.14 -0.39 -8.90
CA ALA A 87 11.30 0.81 -9.73
C ALA A 87 9.99 1.61 -9.82
N ALA A 88 8.84 0.94 -9.98
CA ALA A 88 7.53 1.55 -9.94
C ALA A 88 7.22 2.17 -8.57
N ALA A 89 7.56 1.47 -7.48
CA ALA A 89 7.42 1.97 -6.12
C ALA A 89 8.24 3.26 -5.92
N ALA A 90 9.51 3.24 -6.29
CA ALA A 90 10.36 4.42 -6.20
C ALA A 90 9.82 5.58 -7.07
N ALA A 91 9.34 5.32 -8.29
CA ALA A 91 8.74 6.34 -9.14
C ALA A 91 7.44 6.93 -8.54
N GLY A 92 6.67 6.12 -7.80
CA GLY A 92 5.49 6.56 -7.07
C GLY A 92 5.77 7.26 -5.74
N GLY A 93 7.03 7.32 -5.30
CA GLY A 93 7.41 7.93 -4.02
C GLY A 93 7.47 6.94 -2.84
N PHE A 94 7.29 5.65 -3.08
CA PHE A 94 7.32 4.64 -2.04
C PHE A 94 8.75 4.18 -1.74
N THR A 95 9.17 4.39 -0.50
CA THR A 95 10.47 3.94 0.00
C THR A 95 10.44 2.50 0.48
N ALA A 96 9.25 1.98 0.77
CA ALA A 96 9.03 0.62 1.22
C ALA A 96 7.70 0.05 0.69
N VAL A 97 7.69 -1.26 0.44
CA VAL A 97 6.50 -2.00 0.01
C VAL A 97 6.42 -3.35 0.73
N CYS A 98 5.20 -3.83 1.03
CA CYS A 98 4.95 -5.18 1.52
C CYS A 98 4.50 -6.07 0.37
N ALA A 99 5.31 -7.09 0.04
CA ALA A 99 5.02 -8.01 -1.06
C ALA A 99 4.14 -9.18 -0.59
N MET A 100 2.92 -9.29 -1.13
CA MET A 100 1.97 -10.34 -0.79
C MET A 100 2.48 -11.74 -1.14
N PRO A 101 2.06 -12.80 -0.41
CA PRO A 101 2.66 -14.13 -0.46
C PRO A 101 2.23 -14.96 -1.65
N ASN A 102 1.29 -14.51 -2.48
CA ASN A 102 0.67 -15.27 -3.58
C ASN A 102 1.55 -15.38 -4.84
N THR A 103 2.81 -15.72 -4.62
CA THR A 103 3.82 -16.06 -5.64
C THR A 103 3.78 -17.55 -6.00
N HIS A 104 4.61 -17.98 -6.92
CA HIS A 104 4.75 -19.41 -7.26
C HIS A 104 6.24 -19.80 -7.32
N PRO A 105 6.77 -20.53 -6.31
CA PRO A 105 6.08 -21.02 -5.10
C PRO A 105 5.56 -19.91 -4.20
N VAL A 106 4.52 -20.24 -3.40
CA VAL A 106 3.97 -19.37 -2.36
C VAL A 106 5.03 -19.02 -1.32
N ASN A 107 5.02 -17.81 -0.80
CA ASN A 107 5.91 -17.40 0.29
C ASN A 107 5.41 -17.93 1.65
N ASP A 108 5.49 -19.24 1.85
CA ASP A 108 5.07 -19.96 3.05
C ASP A 108 6.23 -20.59 3.85
N ASN A 109 7.47 -20.23 3.49
CA ASN A 109 8.69 -20.80 4.09
C ASN A 109 9.87 -19.80 3.98
N ARG A 110 10.93 -20.08 4.76
CA ARG A 110 12.15 -19.25 4.83
C ARG A 110 12.81 -19.07 3.45
N GLN A 111 12.89 -20.12 2.64
CA GLN A 111 13.66 -20.09 1.38
C GLN A 111 13.08 -19.09 0.39
N ILE A 112 11.75 -19.03 0.26
CA ILE A 112 11.08 -18.07 -0.62
C ILE A 112 11.19 -16.65 -0.04
N THR A 113 11.03 -16.48 1.27
CA THR A 113 11.24 -15.18 1.94
C THR A 113 12.66 -14.64 1.66
N GLU A 114 13.70 -15.46 1.86
CA GLU A 114 15.09 -15.08 1.63
C GLU A 114 15.37 -14.79 0.14
N TYR A 115 14.75 -15.54 -0.78
CA TYR A 115 14.81 -15.25 -2.22
C TYR A 115 14.30 -13.85 -2.54
N ILE A 116 13.10 -13.51 -2.03
CA ILE A 116 12.48 -12.18 -2.25
C ILE A 116 13.37 -11.07 -1.68
N LEU A 117 13.90 -11.26 -0.47
CA LEU A 117 14.78 -10.28 0.18
C LEU A 117 16.08 -10.05 -0.59
N ASN A 118 16.69 -11.13 -1.10
CA ASN A 118 17.93 -11.03 -1.90
C ASN A 118 17.67 -10.28 -3.22
N LYS A 119 16.60 -10.60 -3.93
CA LYS A 119 16.19 -9.90 -5.16
C LYS A 119 15.92 -8.42 -4.91
N ALA A 120 15.24 -8.10 -3.81
CA ALA A 120 14.98 -6.71 -3.42
C ALA A 120 16.28 -5.95 -3.09
N LYS A 121 17.22 -6.60 -2.42
CA LYS A 121 18.54 -6.03 -2.14
C LYS A 121 19.32 -5.75 -3.44
N ASP A 122 19.27 -6.65 -4.40
CA ASP A 122 19.93 -6.50 -5.71
C ASP A 122 19.28 -5.33 -6.50
N ALA A 123 17.96 -5.20 -6.46
CA ALA A 123 17.24 -4.07 -7.07
C ALA A 123 17.67 -2.72 -6.44
N GLY A 124 17.78 -2.67 -5.11
CA GLY A 124 18.33 -1.53 -4.36
C GLY A 124 17.60 -0.19 -4.56
N LEU A 125 16.28 -0.24 -4.84
CA LEU A 125 15.45 0.94 -5.15
C LEU A 125 14.44 1.26 -4.07
N SER A 126 13.70 0.28 -3.58
CA SER A 126 12.77 0.38 -2.45
C SER A 126 13.01 -0.78 -1.49
N ARG A 127 12.68 -0.60 -0.22
CA ARG A 127 12.69 -1.71 0.73
C ARG A 127 11.51 -2.64 0.43
N VAL A 128 11.75 -3.94 0.45
CA VAL A 128 10.70 -4.94 0.34
C VAL A 128 10.58 -5.70 1.65
N TYR A 129 9.40 -5.72 2.20
CA TYR A 129 9.02 -6.53 3.35
C TYR A 129 8.13 -7.67 2.85
N PRO A 130 8.66 -8.91 2.72
CA PRO A 130 7.84 -10.04 2.32
C PRO A 130 6.75 -10.31 3.35
N VAL A 131 5.51 -10.50 2.90
CA VAL A 131 4.41 -11.02 3.69
C VAL A 131 4.43 -12.54 3.56
N GLY A 132 4.38 -13.26 4.68
CA GLY A 132 4.31 -14.72 4.67
C GLY A 132 2.87 -15.22 4.53
N ALA A 133 2.68 -16.45 4.05
CA ALA A 133 1.36 -17.05 3.99
C ALA A 133 0.84 -17.45 5.38
N ILE A 134 -0.45 -17.26 5.65
CA ILE A 134 -1.13 -17.79 6.84
C ILE A 134 -1.11 -19.31 6.78
N SER A 135 -1.53 -19.88 5.63
CA SER A 135 -1.56 -21.32 5.43
C SER A 135 -0.59 -21.78 4.35
N LYS A 136 -0.07 -23.00 4.49
CA LYS A 136 0.84 -23.60 3.50
C LYS A 136 0.16 -23.69 2.14
N GLY A 137 0.83 -23.15 1.12
CA GLY A 137 0.33 -23.11 -0.24
C GLY A 137 -0.94 -22.27 -0.42
N LEU A 138 -1.30 -21.41 0.55
CA LEU A 138 -2.57 -20.66 0.58
C LEU A 138 -3.79 -21.61 0.47
N SER A 139 -3.70 -22.78 1.09
CA SER A 139 -4.75 -23.81 0.98
C SER A 139 -5.89 -23.65 1.99
N GLY A 140 -5.70 -22.85 3.06
CA GLY A 140 -6.65 -22.75 4.16
C GLY A 140 -6.81 -24.03 5.01
N GLU A 141 -5.85 -24.97 4.91
CA GLU A 141 -5.92 -26.28 5.59
C GLU A 141 -4.94 -26.40 6.77
N ARG A 142 -3.72 -25.94 6.60
CA ARG A 142 -2.64 -26.06 7.59
C ARG A 142 -1.83 -24.77 7.66
N LEU A 143 -1.53 -24.30 8.87
CA LEU A 143 -0.73 -23.11 9.10
C LEU A 143 0.71 -23.26 8.57
N SER A 144 1.29 -22.16 8.14
CA SER A 144 2.73 -22.04 7.86
C SER A 144 3.52 -22.00 9.17
N GLU A 145 4.85 -22.14 9.07
CA GLU A 145 5.75 -22.10 10.22
C GLU A 145 6.11 -20.65 10.56
N TYR A 146 5.27 -19.98 11.38
CA TYR A 146 5.39 -18.53 11.66
C TYR A 146 6.71 -18.15 12.32
N GLY A 147 7.28 -19.03 13.15
CA GLY A 147 8.61 -18.82 13.73
C GLY A 147 9.70 -18.71 12.68
N GLU A 148 9.73 -19.63 11.69
CA GLU A 148 10.69 -19.57 10.58
C GLU A 148 10.50 -18.35 9.70
N LEU A 149 9.25 -17.97 9.41
CA LEU A 149 8.93 -16.77 8.63
C LEU A 149 9.38 -15.50 9.36
N LYS A 150 9.13 -15.42 10.67
CA LYS A 150 9.58 -14.29 11.51
C LYS A 150 11.10 -14.17 11.52
N ASP A 151 11.81 -15.28 11.73
CA ASP A 151 13.28 -15.32 11.74
C ASP A 151 13.86 -14.94 10.37
N ALA A 152 13.15 -15.22 9.27
CA ALA A 152 13.53 -14.81 7.92
C ALA A 152 13.26 -13.33 7.64
N GLY A 153 12.53 -12.60 8.53
CA GLY A 153 12.29 -11.16 8.41
C GLY A 153 10.87 -10.78 7.99
N VAL A 154 9.92 -11.71 8.02
CA VAL A 154 8.50 -11.44 7.77
C VAL A 154 7.92 -10.60 8.91
N LEU A 155 7.15 -9.56 8.58
CA LEU A 155 6.50 -8.67 9.54
C LEU A 155 4.99 -8.95 9.67
N ALA A 156 4.39 -9.51 8.64
CA ALA A 156 2.96 -9.79 8.54
C ALA A 156 2.71 -11.10 7.80
N ILE A 157 1.55 -11.70 8.02
CA ILE A 157 1.10 -12.91 7.32
C ILE A 157 -0.29 -12.70 6.72
N SER A 158 -0.52 -13.25 5.53
CA SER A 158 -1.75 -13.13 4.76
C SER A 158 -1.99 -14.35 3.88
N ASP A 159 -3.23 -14.74 3.66
CA ASP A 159 -3.62 -15.61 2.54
C ASP A 159 -4.34 -14.76 1.48
N ASP A 160 -3.68 -13.69 1.05
CA ASP A 160 -4.25 -12.75 0.09
C ASP A 160 -4.63 -13.42 -1.24
N GLY A 161 -5.84 -13.08 -1.72
CA GLY A 161 -6.47 -13.68 -2.89
C GLY A 161 -7.04 -15.09 -2.68
N ARG A 162 -6.80 -15.71 -1.51
CA ARG A 162 -7.36 -17.03 -1.12
C ARG A 162 -7.70 -17.04 0.37
N PRO A 163 -8.82 -16.45 0.77
CA PRO A 163 -9.14 -16.21 2.17
C PRO A 163 -9.22 -17.50 3.00
N VAL A 164 -8.79 -17.42 4.26
CA VAL A 164 -8.96 -18.52 5.21
C VAL A 164 -10.44 -18.62 5.62
N ILE A 165 -11.19 -19.52 5.00
CA ILE A 165 -12.64 -19.70 5.22
C ILE A 165 -12.89 -20.34 6.59
N ASN A 166 -12.07 -21.29 7.00
CA ASN A 166 -12.24 -22.05 8.23
C ASN A 166 -11.96 -21.16 9.46
N SER A 167 -13.01 -20.74 10.17
CA SER A 167 -12.90 -19.88 11.36
C SER A 167 -12.05 -20.50 12.48
N ARG A 168 -12.03 -21.84 12.62
CA ARG A 168 -11.17 -22.53 13.58
C ARG A 168 -9.69 -22.37 13.21
N LEU A 169 -9.36 -22.50 11.92
CA LEU A 169 -7.99 -22.30 11.43
C LEU A 169 -7.58 -20.84 11.61
N MET A 170 -8.43 -19.88 11.23
CA MET A 170 -8.15 -18.45 11.40
C MET A 170 -7.94 -18.06 12.86
N ARG A 171 -8.75 -18.58 13.77
CA ARG A 171 -8.52 -18.43 15.22
C ARG A 171 -7.13 -18.94 15.63
N ARG A 172 -6.74 -20.14 15.19
CA ARG A 172 -5.40 -20.71 15.47
C ARG A 172 -4.29 -19.87 14.87
N ALA A 173 -4.49 -19.35 13.65
CA ALA A 173 -3.56 -18.43 13.02
C ALA A 173 -3.34 -17.19 13.88
N MET A 174 -4.40 -16.56 14.35
CA MET A 174 -4.35 -15.38 15.22
C MET A 174 -3.64 -15.66 16.56
N GLU A 175 -3.99 -16.79 17.24
CA GLU A 175 -3.32 -17.21 18.48
C GLU A 175 -1.81 -17.44 18.26
N TYR A 176 -1.43 -18.07 17.15
CA TYR A 176 -0.04 -18.38 16.81
C TYR A 176 0.75 -17.13 16.38
N ALA A 177 0.14 -16.27 15.55
CA ALA A 177 0.75 -15.00 15.11
C ALA A 177 1.07 -14.08 16.31
N LYS A 178 0.20 -14.04 17.31
CA LYS A 178 0.40 -13.26 18.54
C LYS A 178 1.67 -13.66 19.28
N ALA A 179 2.05 -14.94 19.28
CA ALA A 179 3.27 -15.41 19.96
C ALA A 179 4.55 -14.86 19.33
N PHE A 180 4.51 -14.44 18.07
CA PHE A 180 5.65 -13.90 17.31
C PHE A 180 5.51 -12.40 16.99
N ASP A 181 4.51 -11.73 17.55
CA ASP A 181 4.17 -10.32 17.19
C ASP A 181 4.05 -10.12 15.68
N LEU A 182 3.40 -11.05 15.00
CA LEU A 182 3.08 -10.95 13.57
C LEU A 182 1.69 -10.33 13.37
N LEU A 183 1.60 -9.42 12.40
CA LEU A 183 0.33 -8.86 11.97
C LEU A 183 -0.41 -9.86 11.08
N ILE A 184 -1.70 -10.10 11.34
CA ILE A 184 -2.58 -10.81 10.39
C ILE A 184 -3.16 -9.77 9.43
N ILE A 185 -2.92 -9.92 8.13
CA ILE A 185 -3.57 -9.15 7.06
C ILE A 185 -4.62 -10.06 6.44
N SER A 186 -5.89 -9.69 6.54
CA SER A 186 -6.99 -10.51 6.06
C SER A 186 -7.59 -9.95 4.77
N HIS A 187 -7.52 -10.76 3.71
CA HIS A 187 -8.33 -10.62 2.50
C HIS A 187 -9.72 -11.17 2.84
N CYS A 188 -10.68 -10.25 3.01
CA CYS A 188 -12.01 -10.61 3.48
C CYS A 188 -12.96 -10.89 2.31
N GLU A 189 -13.08 -12.16 1.95
CA GLU A 189 -13.96 -12.63 0.88
C GLU A 189 -14.61 -13.95 1.28
N ASP A 190 -15.92 -14.07 1.13
CA ASP A 190 -16.62 -15.34 1.20
C ASP A 190 -16.70 -15.94 -0.22
N PRO A 191 -15.89 -16.96 -0.54
CA PRO A 191 -15.78 -17.47 -1.91
C PRO A 191 -17.02 -18.21 -2.38
N GLU A 192 -17.81 -18.78 -1.46
CA GLU A 192 -19.08 -19.44 -1.84
C GLU A 192 -20.10 -18.41 -2.32
N LEU A 193 -20.19 -17.28 -1.61
CA LEU A 193 -21.08 -16.19 -1.97
C LEU A 193 -20.55 -15.38 -3.18
N ALA A 194 -19.24 -15.37 -3.42
CA ALA A 194 -18.62 -14.73 -4.57
C ALA A 194 -18.66 -15.55 -5.86
N THR A 195 -19.06 -16.84 -5.77
CA THR A 195 -18.94 -17.79 -6.88
C THR A 195 -19.61 -17.30 -8.17
N GLY A 196 -18.81 -17.26 -9.24
CA GLY A 196 -19.23 -16.81 -10.58
C GLY A 196 -19.40 -15.31 -10.73
N GLY A 197 -19.21 -14.53 -9.67
CA GLY A 197 -19.26 -13.07 -9.71
C GLY A 197 -18.02 -12.46 -10.35
N VAL A 198 -18.21 -11.38 -11.13
CA VAL A 198 -17.13 -10.73 -11.87
C VAL A 198 -17.10 -9.20 -11.73
N MET A 199 -18.13 -8.62 -11.11
CA MET A 199 -18.27 -7.21 -10.83
C MET A 199 -19.17 -6.98 -9.61
N ASN A 200 -19.38 -5.75 -9.17
CA ASN A 200 -20.30 -5.44 -8.10
C ASN A 200 -21.74 -5.86 -8.45
N GLU A 201 -22.46 -6.46 -7.47
CA GLU A 201 -23.87 -6.79 -7.64
C GLU A 201 -24.73 -5.50 -7.65
N GLY A 202 -25.56 -5.36 -8.66
CA GLY A 202 -26.42 -4.20 -8.78
C GLY A 202 -27.10 -4.08 -10.14
N ALA A 203 -27.75 -2.95 -10.35
CA ALA A 203 -28.47 -2.66 -11.59
C ALA A 203 -27.54 -2.65 -12.82
N LEU A 204 -26.28 -2.24 -12.64
CA LEU A 204 -25.30 -2.23 -13.74
C LEU A 204 -24.94 -3.65 -14.16
N ALA A 205 -24.65 -4.56 -13.21
CA ALA A 205 -24.36 -5.97 -13.49
C ALA A 205 -25.51 -6.61 -14.27
N THR A 206 -26.76 -6.38 -13.82
CA THR A 206 -27.94 -6.87 -14.52
C THR A 206 -28.04 -6.35 -15.96
N ARG A 207 -27.79 -5.03 -16.19
CA ARG A 207 -27.81 -4.45 -17.54
C ARG A 207 -26.72 -4.99 -18.44
N MET A 208 -25.54 -5.29 -17.86
CA MET A 208 -24.41 -5.85 -18.59
C MET A 208 -24.51 -7.37 -18.81
N GLY A 209 -25.49 -8.04 -18.17
CA GLY A 209 -25.63 -9.49 -18.23
C GLY A 209 -24.52 -10.26 -17.52
N LEU A 210 -23.90 -9.63 -16.51
CA LEU A 210 -22.80 -10.19 -15.73
C LEU A 210 -23.26 -10.59 -14.33
N THR A 211 -22.65 -11.63 -13.77
CA THR A 211 -22.89 -12.08 -12.39
C THR A 211 -22.26 -11.09 -11.41
N GLY A 212 -23.04 -10.64 -10.43
CA GLY A 212 -22.61 -9.70 -9.42
C GLY A 212 -21.99 -10.37 -8.19
N ILE A 213 -21.16 -9.61 -7.48
CA ILE A 213 -20.56 -9.95 -6.18
C ILE A 213 -21.18 -9.00 -5.14
N PRO A 214 -22.05 -9.48 -4.23
CA PRO A 214 -22.70 -8.63 -3.24
C PRO A 214 -21.70 -8.11 -2.20
N ASN A 215 -21.99 -6.96 -1.58
CA ASN A 215 -21.18 -6.39 -0.49
C ASN A 215 -21.01 -7.36 0.69
N ALA A 216 -22.00 -8.25 0.90
CA ALA A 216 -21.97 -9.25 1.95
C ALA A 216 -20.77 -10.20 1.87
N VAL A 217 -20.24 -10.44 0.67
CA VAL A 217 -19.01 -11.26 0.44
C VAL A 217 -17.85 -10.75 1.30
N GLU A 218 -17.65 -9.45 1.36
CA GLU A 218 -16.62 -8.81 2.16
C GLU A 218 -17.02 -8.65 3.62
N SER A 219 -18.20 -8.07 3.87
CA SER A 219 -18.59 -7.63 5.22
C SER A 219 -18.82 -8.78 6.21
N ILE A 220 -19.28 -9.94 5.75
CA ILE A 220 -19.44 -11.14 6.58
C ILE A 220 -18.07 -11.59 7.11
N MET A 221 -17.07 -11.64 6.25
CA MET A 221 -15.72 -12.06 6.62
C MET A 221 -15.01 -11.02 7.50
N VAL A 222 -15.21 -9.73 7.25
CA VAL A 222 -14.74 -8.65 8.13
C VAL A 222 -15.31 -8.81 9.53
N MET A 223 -16.64 -9.03 9.67
CA MET A 223 -17.28 -9.24 10.98
C MET A 223 -16.79 -10.50 11.68
N ARG A 224 -16.59 -11.60 10.94
CA ARG A 224 -16.02 -12.85 11.46
C ARG A 224 -14.61 -12.61 12.03
N ASP A 225 -13.74 -11.93 11.28
CA ASP A 225 -12.35 -11.73 11.68
C ASP A 225 -12.23 -10.75 12.84
N ILE A 226 -13.08 -9.73 12.90
CA ILE A 226 -13.20 -8.84 14.07
C ILE A 226 -13.57 -9.63 15.31
N ALA A 227 -14.57 -10.52 15.23
CA ALA A 227 -14.98 -11.35 16.36
C ALA A 227 -13.84 -12.27 16.85
N LEU A 228 -13.04 -12.83 15.93
CA LEU A 228 -11.87 -13.63 16.27
C LEU A 228 -10.72 -12.78 16.84
N CYS A 229 -10.55 -11.56 16.34
CA CYS A 229 -9.60 -10.59 16.87
C CYS A 229 -9.95 -10.21 18.31
N GLU A 230 -11.19 -9.90 18.60
CA GLU A 230 -11.68 -9.62 19.97
C GLU A 230 -11.48 -10.82 20.91
N LEU A 231 -11.71 -12.03 20.43
CA LEU A 231 -11.53 -13.27 21.21
C LEU A 231 -10.05 -13.54 21.54
N THR A 232 -9.14 -13.32 20.60
CA THR A 232 -7.72 -13.71 20.71
C THR A 232 -6.83 -12.57 21.21
N GLY A 233 -7.25 -11.33 20.96
CA GLY A 233 -6.44 -10.13 21.18
C GLY A 233 -5.22 -10.06 20.22
N ALA A 234 -5.26 -10.74 19.07
CA ALA A 234 -4.25 -10.67 18.05
C ALA A 234 -4.38 -9.35 17.24
N ARG A 235 -3.29 -8.90 16.65
CA ARG A 235 -3.29 -7.74 15.75
C ARG A 235 -3.89 -8.14 14.41
N LEU A 236 -4.97 -7.47 14.02
CA LEU A 236 -5.68 -7.71 12.76
C LEU A 236 -5.61 -6.47 11.88
N HIS A 237 -5.34 -6.67 10.60
CA HIS A 237 -5.43 -5.65 9.56
C HIS A 237 -6.36 -6.12 8.46
N ILE A 238 -7.41 -5.35 8.17
CA ILE A 238 -8.36 -5.66 7.10
C ILE A 238 -7.83 -5.04 5.81
N ALA A 239 -7.54 -5.90 4.83
CA ALA A 239 -7.02 -5.50 3.54
C ALA A 239 -8.10 -4.83 2.67
N HIS A 240 -7.67 -3.90 1.80
CA HIS A 240 -8.41 -3.29 0.69
C HIS A 240 -9.93 -3.16 0.88
N VAL A 241 -10.37 -2.57 2.00
CA VAL A 241 -11.79 -2.35 2.32
C VAL A 241 -12.49 -1.61 1.18
N SER A 242 -13.62 -2.16 0.71
CA SER A 242 -14.37 -1.63 -0.44
C SER A 242 -15.84 -1.30 -0.14
N THR A 243 -16.42 -1.77 0.98
CA THR A 243 -17.86 -1.67 1.24
C THR A 243 -18.22 -0.81 2.46
N ALA A 244 -19.36 -0.13 2.39
CA ALA A 244 -19.90 0.67 3.49
C ALA A 244 -20.18 -0.16 4.76
N GLU A 245 -20.59 -1.40 4.58
CA GLU A 245 -20.87 -2.34 5.67
C GLU A 245 -19.60 -2.69 6.43
N SER A 246 -18.49 -2.93 5.71
CA SER A 246 -17.18 -3.20 6.31
C SER A 246 -16.63 -1.98 7.07
N VAL A 247 -16.74 -0.79 6.48
CA VAL A 247 -16.34 0.47 7.17
C VAL A 247 -17.11 0.62 8.48
N ARG A 248 -18.42 0.38 8.48
CA ARG A 248 -19.22 0.45 9.70
C ARG A 248 -18.80 -0.59 10.74
N ALA A 249 -18.55 -1.85 10.33
CA ALA A 249 -18.12 -2.90 11.24
C ALA A 249 -16.77 -2.60 11.89
N ILE A 250 -15.79 -2.10 11.11
CA ILE A 250 -14.47 -1.70 11.59
C ILE A 250 -14.58 -0.52 12.55
N ARG A 251 -15.38 0.51 12.22
CA ARG A 251 -15.61 1.68 13.06
C ARG A 251 -16.14 1.29 14.44
N GLU A 252 -17.14 0.40 14.49
CA GLU A 252 -17.69 -0.07 15.74
C GLU A 252 -16.71 -0.96 16.53
N ALA A 253 -15.91 -1.78 15.86
CA ALA A 253 -14.88 -2.58 16.51
C ALA A 253 -13.79 -1.69 17.16
N LYS A 254 -13.33 -0.66 16.47
CA LYS A 254 -12.37 0.32 17.02
C LYS A 254 -12.92 1.05 18.24
N LYS A 255 -14.21 1.46 18.24
CA LYS A 255 -14.86 2.07 19.40
C LYS A 255 -14.88 1.15 20.63
N ARG A 256 -14.93 -0.17 20.42
CA ARG A 256 -14.85 -1.17 21.50
C ARG A 256 -13.41 -1.48 21.95
N GLY A 257 -12.40 -0.87 21.30
CA GLY A 257 -10.99 -1.11 21.62
C GLY A 257 -10.41 -2.37 20.98
N CYS A 258 -11.06 -2.95 19.96
CA CYS A 258 -10.51 -4.07 19.22
C CYS A 258 -9.19 -3.65 18.53
N PRO A 259 -8.10 -4.44 18.60
CA PRO A 259 -6.83 -4.12 17.96
C PRO A 259 -6.88 -4.39 16.44
N VAL A 260 -7.85 -3.76 15.76
CA VAL A 260 -8.07 -3.83 14.31
C VAL A 260 -7.63 -2.53 13.63
N THR A 261 -6.92 -2.68 12.52
CA THR A 261 -6.60 -1.62 11.57
C THR A 261 -7.12 -2.00 10.19
N ALA A 262 -7.17 -1.04 9.27
CA ALA A 262 -7.70 -1.27 7.93
C ALA A 262 -7.02 -0.40 6.89
N GLU A 263 -7.00 -0.88 5.67
CA GLU A 263 -6.50 -0.17 4.50
C GLU A 263 -7.53 -0.12 3.38
N THR A 264 -7.36 0.82 2.46
CA THR A 264 -8.09 0.90 1.19
C THR A 264 -7.17 1.37 0.08
N ALA A 265 -7.61 1.23 -1.18
CA ALA A 265 -6.81 1.61 -2.33
C ALA A 265 -7.43 2.77 -3.12
N PRO A 266 -6.61 3.54 -3.90
CA PRO A 266 -7.09 4.71 -4.64
C PRO A 266 -8.26 4.45 -5.57
N HIS A 267 -8.35 3.28 -6.16
CA HIS A 267 -9.45 2.94 -7.05
C HIS A 267 -10.80 2.86 -6.31
N TYR A 268 -10.84 2.50 -5.00
CA TYR A 268 -12.09 2.44 -4.23
C TYR A 268 -12.63 3.80 -3.78
N PHE A 269 -11.78 4.80 -3.59
CA PHE A 269 -12.24 6.15 -3.26
C PHE A 269 -12.32 7.10 -4.46
N THR A 270 -11.90 6.63 -5.66
CA THR A 270 -11.90 7.43 -6.88
C THR A 270 -12.96 6.96 -7.88
N LEU A 271 -13.09 5.65 -8.07
CA LEU A 271 -13.95 5.02 -9.06
C LEU A 271 -15.19 4.39 -8.42
N THR A 272 -16.19 4.12 -9.27
CA THR A 272 -17.35 3.28 -8.94
C THR A 272 -17.47 2.14 -9.95
N GLU A 273 -18.46 1.28 -9.77
CA GLU A 273 -18.80 0.22 -10.71
C GLU A 273 -19.01 0.72 -12.15
N ASP A 274 -19.33 1.99 -12.33
CA ASP A 274 -19.49 2.60 -13.66
C ASP A 274 -18.21 2.54 -14.51
N ALA A 275 -17.03 2.45 -13.88
CA ALA A 275 -15.76 2.34 -14.58
C ALA A 275 -15.63 1.06 -15.42
N VAL A 276 -16.43 0.01 -15.15
CA VAL A 276 -16.44 -1.23 -15.94
C VAL A 276 -17.40 -1.17 -17.13
N THR A 277 -18.16 -0.08 -17.28
CA THR A 277 -19.08 0.11 -18.41
C THR A 277 -18.35 -0.10 -19.75
N GLY A 278 -19.00 -0.80 -20.68
CA GLY A 278 -18.36 -1.18 -21.95
C GLY A 278 -17.38 -2.36 -21.81
N TYR A 279 -17.48 -3.12 -20.73
CA TYR A 279 -16.63 -4.27 -20.42
C TYR A 279 -15.13 -3.91 -20.29
N ASN A 280 -14.85 -2.74 -19.68
CA ASN A 280 -13.49 -2.27 -19.44
C ASN A 280 -12.74 -3.19 -18.47
N THR A 281 -11.97 -4.12 -18.99
CA THR A 281 -11.18 -5.08 -18.19
C THR A 281 -10.09 -4.41 -17.36
N HIS A 282 -9.58 -3.23 -17.76
CA HIS A 282 -8.61 -2.47 -16.97
C HIS A 282 -9.17 -1.95 -15.64
N ALA A 283 -10.51 -1.87 -15.51
CA ALA A 283 -11.20 -1.52 -14.27
C ALA A 283 -11.71 -2.76 -13.49
N LYS A 284 -11.45 -3.98 -13.99
CA LYS A 284 -11.81 -5.21 -13.29
C LYS A 284 -10.85 -5.47 -12.14
N MET A 285 -11.38 -5.50 -10.92
CA MET A 285 -10.64 -5.64 -9.65
C MET A 285 -11.35 -6.60 -8.70
N ASN A 286 -10.64 -7.13 -7.71
CA ASN A 286 -11.19 -7.90 -6.59
C ASN A 286 -10.56 -7.42 -5.26
N PRO A 287 -11.39 -6.91 -4.31
CA PRO A 287 -12.84 -6.68 -4.37
C PRO A 287 -13.25 -5.82 -5.58
N PRO A 288 -14.48 -5.99 -6.12
CA PRO A 288 -14.91 -5.20 -7.27
C PRO A 288 -15.10 -3.72 -6.90
N LEU A 289 -14.95 -2.84 -7.89
CA LEU A 289 -15.35 -1.43 -7.74
C LEU A 289 -16.85 -1.38 -7.39
N ARG A 290 -17.19 -0.70 -6.30
CA ARG A 290 -18.51 -0.70 -5.69
C ARG A 290 -19.37 0.50 -6.14
N SER A 291 -20.52 0.65 -5.51
CA SER A 291 -21.42 1.76 -5.74
C SER A 291 -20.86 3.11 -5.26
N ASP A 292 -21.52 4.20 -5.67
CA ASP A 292 -21.21 5.54 -5.18
C ASP A 292 -21.36 5.66 -3.65
N LYS A 293 -22.36 4.99 -3.07
CA LYS A 293 -22.55 4.92 -1.61
C LYS A 293 -21.36 4.29 -0.89
N ASP A 294 -20.79 3.24 -1.46
CA ASP A 294 -19.62 2.57 -0.89
C ASP A 294 -18.39 3.44 -1.01
N ARG A 295 -18.18 4.08 -2.18
CA ARG A 295 -17.07 5.03 -2.39
C ARG A 295 -17.11 6.17 -1.35
N GLU A 296 -18.27 6.78 -1.12
CA GLU A 296 -18.39 7.84 -0.11
C GLU A 296 -18.15 7.30 1.31
N ALA A 297 -18.60 6.10 1.64
CA ALA A 297 -18.32 5.48 2.94
C ALA A 297 -16.81 5.22 3.16
N ILE A 298 -16.07 4.85 2.11
CA ILE A 298 -14.60 4.74 2.15
C ILE A 298 -13.96 6.11 2.43
N ARG A 299 -14.42 7.17 1.75
CA ARG A 299 -13.93 8.56 1.95
C ARG A 299 -14.19 9.03 3.38
N GLU A 300 -15.41 8.80 3.90
CA GLU A 300 -15.74 9.06 5.30
C GLU A 300 -14.85 8.28 6.26
N GLY A 301 -14.61 6.99 5.99
CA GLY A 301 -13.75 6.14 6.80
C GLY A 301 -12.29 6.58 6.80
N LEU A 302 -11.81 7.14 5.69
CA LEU A 302 -10.50 7.80 5.63
C LEU A 302 -10.49 9.09 6.47
N ALA A 303 -11.53 9.90 6.39
CA ALA A 303 -11.60 11.19 7.09
C ALA A 303 -11.70 11.02 8.62
N ASP A 304 -12.49 10.07 9.10
CA ASP A 304 -12.75 9.87 10.54
C ASP A 304 -11.74 8.93 11.24
N GLY A 305 -10.77 8.37 10.49
CA GLY A 305 -9.75 7.49 11.04
C GLY A 305 -10.18 6.02 11.18
N THR A 306 -11.35 5.64 10.66
CA THR A 306 -11.78 4.23 10.58
C THR A 306 -10.83 3.43 9.70
N ILE A 307 -10.43 3.99 8.56
CA ILE A 307 -9.41 3.42 7.67
C ILE A 307 -8.07 4.08 7.98
N ASP A 308 -7.07 3.27 8.31
CA ASP A 308 -5.77 3.71 8.82
C ASP A 308 -4.78 4.04 7.72
N ALA A 309 -4.77 3.27 6.64
CA ALA A 309 -3.76 3.35 5.59
C ALA A 309 -4.37 3.43 4.19
N ILE A 310 -3.63 4.10 3.29
CA ILE A 310 -3.85 4.06 1.85
C ILE A 310 -2.72 3.22 1.25
N VAL A 311 -3.11 2.12 0.60
CA VAL A 311 -2.23 1.19 -0.11
C VAL A 311 -2.56 1.20 -1.58
N THR A 312 -1.81 0.51 -2.43
CA THR A 312 -2.14 0.50 -3.87
C THR A 312 -2.91 -0.72 -4.30
N ASP A 313 -2.74 -1.84 -3.63
CA ASP A 313 -3.08 -3.15 -4.14
C ASP A 313 -2.57 -3.31 -5.59
N HIS A 314 -1.30 -2.93 -5.78
CA HIS A 314 -0.64 -2.99 -7.09
C HIS A 314 -0.63 -4.43 -7.59
N ALA A 315 -1.53 -4.72 -8.52
CA ALA A 315 -1.81 -6.06 -9.02
C ALA A 315 -1.54 -6.17 -10.55
N PRO A 316 -0.26 -6.34 -10.93
CA PRO A 316 0.15 -6.42 -12.33
C PRO A 316 -0.40 -7.65 -13.04
N HIS A 317 -0.84 -7.46 -14.28
CA HIS A 317 -1.25 -8.50 -15.21
C HIS A 317 -0.76 -8.21 -16.63
N SER A 318 -0.45 -9.26 -17.36
CA SER A 318 -0.06 -9.15 -18.78
C SER A 318 -1.21 -8.64 -19.64
N LEU A 319 -0.90 -8.11 -20.82
CA LEU A 319 -1.92 -7.69 -21.78
C LEU A 319 -2.84 -8.86 -22.17
N LEU A 320 -2.30 -10.08 -22.32
CA LEU A 320 -3.08 -11.26 -22.68
C LEU A 320 -4.14 -11.63 -21.62
N GLU A 321 -3.86 -11.34 -20.35
CA GLU A 321 -4.80 -11.62 -19.27
C GLU A 321 -5.85 -10.51 -19.09
N LYS A 322 -5.63 -9.35 -19.69
CA LYS A 322 -6.55 -8.20 -19.63
C LYS A 322 -7.29 -7.98 -20.97
N ASP A 323 -6.67 -8.29 -22.11
CA ASP A 323 -7.28 -8.16 -23.44
C ASP A 323 -8.03 -9.44 -23.83
N THR A 324 -9.10 -9.69 -23.10
CA THR A 324 -9.99 -10.84 -23.25
C THR A 324 -11.40 -10.46 -22.78
N GLU A 325 -12.36 -11.38 -22.84
CA GLU A 325 -13.72 -11.17 -22.38
C GLU A 325 -13.73 -10.79 -20.88
N PHE A 326 -14.65 -9.89 -20.50
CA PHE A 326 -14.66 -9.32 -19.15
C PHE A 326 -14.81 -10.37 -18.03
N ASP A 327 -15.59 -11.41 -18.24
CA ASP A 327 -15.84 -12.47 -17.25
C ASP A 327 -14.60 -13.33 -16.97
N VAL A 328 -13.73 -13.54 -17.96
CA VAL A 328 -12.47 -14.31 -17.81
C VAL A 328 -11.22 -13.45 -17.59
N ALA A 329 -11.32 -12.13 -17.82
CA ALA A 329 -10.21 -11.22 -17.61
C ALA A 329 -9.72 -11.25 -16.16
N ALA A 330 -8.41 -11.18 -15.96
CA ALA A 330 -7.81 -11.18 -14.63
C ALA A 330 -8.19 -9.93 -13.81
N ASN A 331 -8.43 -10.11 -12.51
CA ASN A 331 -8.67 -9.03 -11.55
C ASN A 331 -7.35 -8.35 -11.19
N GLY A 332 -7.29 -7.03 -11.31
CA GLY A 332 -6.13 -6.27 -10.87
C GLY A 332 -5.96 -4.94 -11.59
N ILE A 333 -5.44 -3.96 -10.82
CA ILE A 333 -5.09 -2.62 -11.26
C ILE A 333 -3.66 -2.33 -10.77
N ILE A 334 -2.79 -1.78 -11.62
CA ILE A 334 -1.50 -1.27 -11.16
C ILE A 334 -1.69 0.11 -10.53
N GLY A 335 -1.14 0.33 -9.33
CA GLY A 335 -1.43 1.52 -8.52
C GLY A 335 -0.21 2.34 -8.09
N LEU A 336 1.00 1.76 -8.01
CA LEU A 336 2.16 2.40 -7.41
C LEU A 336 2.46 3.79 -7.97
N GLU A 337 2.42 3.96 -9.29
CA GLU A 337 2.81 5.23 -9.94
C GLU A 337 1.67 6.26 -10.05
N THR A 338 0.43 5.89 -9.67
CA THR A 338 -0.73 6.80 -9.69
C THR A 338 -1.28 7.14 -8.31
N SER A 339 -0.95 6.35 -7.30
CA SER A 339 -1.54 6.42 -5.96
C SER A 339 -1.40 7.81 -5.33
N LEU A 340 -0.20 8.40 -5.36
CA LEU A 340 0.03 9.71 -4.76
C LEU A 340 -0.85 10.80 -5.40
N GLY A 341 -0.87 10.88 -6.74
CA GLY A 341 -1.67 11.88 -7.45
C GLY A 341 -3.17 11.70 -7.23
N LEU A 342 -3.66 10.46 -7.20
CA LEU A 342 -5.07 10.16 -6.89
C LEU A 342 -5.41 10.50 -5.43
N SER A 343 -4.50 10.24 -4.50
CA SER A 343 -4.70 10.52 -3.08
C SER A 343 -4.65 12.02 -2.77
N LEU A 344 -3.83 12.80 -3.47
CA LEU A 344 -3.80 14.26 -3.35
C LEU A 344 -5.13 14.90 -3.77
N LYS A 345 -5.92 14.28 -4.67
CA LYS A 345 -7.29 14.74 -4.96
C LYS A 345 -8.20 14.73 -3.74
N LEU A 346 -8.00 13.84 -2.77
CA LEU A 346 -8.76 13.87 -1.51
C LEU A 346 -8.46 15.14 -0.71
N VAL A 347 -7.24 15.65 -0.80
CA VAL A 347 -6.85 16.93 -0.15
C VAL A 347 -7.47 18.11 -0.90
N GLU A 348 -7.41 18.13 -2.22
CA GLU A 348 -8.04 19.16 -3.05
C GLU A 348 -9.55 19.24 -2.83
N GLN A 349 -10.20 18.10 -2.62
CA GLN A 349 -11.63 17.96 -2.36
C GLN A 349 -12.02 18.23 -0.89
N GLY A 350 -11.06 18.50 0.00
CA GLY A 350 -11.29 18.75 1.42
C GLY A 350 -11.71 17.51 2.23
N VAL A 351 -11.54 16.32 1.69
CA VAL A 351 -11.80 15.04 2.42
C VAL A 351 -10.73 14.80 3.48
N LEU A 352 -9.47 15.05 3.16
CA LEU A 352 -8.32 14.91 4.06
C LEU A 352 -7.53 16.23 4.13
N SER A 353 -6.90 16.46 5.28
CA SER A 353 -5.77 17.40 5.35
C SER A 353 -4.53 16.77 4.74
N LEU A 354 -3.56 17.60 4.31
CA LEU A 354 -2.29 17.10 3.80
C LEU A 354 -1.52 16.30 4.87
N ASN A 355 -1.55 16.74 6.13
CA ASN A 355 -0.97 16.00 7.25
C ASN A 355 -1.60 14.60 7.40
N THR A 356 -2.93 14.52 7.36
CA THR A 356 -3.66 13.25 7.46
C THR A 356 -3.35 12.32 6.28
N LEU A 357 -3.19 12.88 5.08
CA LEU A 357 -2.76 12.08 3.93
C LEU A 357 -1.39 11.45 4.15
N ILE A 358 -0.40 12.23 4.61
CA ILE A 358 0.95 11.72 4.92
C ILE A 358 0.90 10.70 6.07
N GLU A 359 0.06 10.91 7.08
CA GLU A 359 -0.16 9.89 8.11
C GLU A 359 -0.59 8.55 7.50
N LYS A 360 -1.57 8.57 6.58
CA LYS A 360 -2.13 7.35 5.99
C LYS A 360 -1.22 6.65 4.97
N MET A 361 -0.31 7.38 4.36
CA MET A 361 0.60 6.81 3.34
C MET A 361 2.02 6.53 3.88
N SER A 362 2.34 6.97 5.10
CA SER A 362 3.70 6.81 5.66
C SER A 362 3.66 6.42 7.14
N VAL A 363 3.16 7.31 8.01
CA VAL A 363 3.28 7.18 9.47
C VAL A 363 2.48 5.99 10.01
N ASN A 364 1.23 5.84 9.60
CA ASN A 364 0.38 4.74 10.04
C ASN A 364 0.85 3.38 9.52
N PRO A 365 1.19 3.22 8.22
CA PRO A 365 1.85 2.01 7.72
C PRO A 365 3.09 1.64 8.54
N ALA A 366 3.99 2.59 8.81
CA ALA A 366 5.17 2.34 9.63
C ALA A 366 4.81 1.87 11.04
N ARG A 367 3.82 2.51 11.70
CA ARG A 367 3.34 2.14 13.04
C ARG A 367 2.72 0.75 13.05
N ILE A 368 1.88 0.43 12.07
CA ILE A 368 1.22 -0.86 11.94
C ILE A 368 2.25 -1.99 11.75
N LEU A 369 3.30 -1.74 10.97
CA LEU A 369 4.36 -2.71 10.69
C LEU A 369 5.47 -2.74 11.76
N GLY A 370 5.48 -1.83 12.72
CA GLY A 370 6.55 -1.73 13.73
C GLY A 370 7.88 -1.19 13.18
N LEU A 371 7.82 -0.36 12.13
CA LEU A 371 8.99 0.24 11.50
C LEU A 371 9.35 1.61 12.13
N PRO A 372 10.58 2.11 11.92
CA PRO A 372 10.94 3.48 12.31
C PRO A 372 9.99 4.51 11.70
N ILE A 373 9.55 5.49 12.52
CA ILE A 373 8.51 6.45 12.15
C ILE A 373 9.12 7.85 12.02
N GLY A 374 8.79 8.54 10.92
CA GLY A 374 9.10 9.96 10.70
C GLY A 374 10.58 10.26 10.46
N LEU A 375 10.88 11.57 10.33
CA LEU A 375 12.20 12.11 10.01
C LEU A 375 13.01 12.46 11.26
N LYS A 376 12.87 11.70 12.33
CA LYS A 376 13.62 11.91 13.56
C LYS A 376 15.12 11.71 13.33
N VAL A 377 15.93 12.56 13.96
CA VAL A 377 17.40 12.41 13.96
C VAL A 377 17.80 10.98 14.39
N GLY A 378 18.67 10.36 13.62
CA GLY A 378 19.10 8.97 13.79
C GLY A 378 18.26 7.93 13.04
N ASN A 379 17.04 8.26 12.59
CA ASN A 379 16.26 7.36 11.75
C ASN A 379 16.91 7.14 10.37
N PRO A 380 16.62 6.01 9.70
CA PRO A 380 16.97 5.85 8.29
C PRO A 380 16.44 7.04 7.47
N ALA A 381 17.25 7.54 6.56
CA ALA A 381 16.84 8.62 5.67
C ALA A 381 16.00 8.06 4.50
N ASP A 382 14.78 7.65 4.82
CA ASP A 382 13.75 7.25 3.88
C ASP A 382 12.82 8.47 3.70
N ILE A 383 12.92 9.14 2.53
CA ILE A 383 12.32 10.45 2.29
C ILE A 383 11.69 10.48 0.90
N THR A 384 10.50 11.07 0.81
CA THR A 384 9.84 11.40 -0.46
C THR A 384 9.76 12.90 -0.62
N ILE A 385 10.22 13.43 -1.76
CA ILE A 385 10.05 14.82 -2.13
C ILE A 385 8.97 14.90 -3.20
N ILE A 386 7.93 15.67 -2.93
CA ILE A 386 6.73 15.78 -3.77
C ILE A 386 6.67 17.18 -4.35
N ASP A 387 6.45 17.28 -5.66
CA ASP A 387 6.02 18.52 -6.31
C ASP A 387 4.49 18.54 -6.30
N PRO A 388 3.86 19.32 -5.40
CA PRO A 388 2.40 19.29 -5.25
C PRO A 388 1.66 19.97 -6.40
N ASP A 389 2.34 20.81 -7.18
CA ASP A 389 1.74 21.61 -8.24
C ASP A 389 2.00 21.05 -9.64
N LYS A 390 2.82 20.01 -9.74
CA LYS A 390 3.14 19.38 -11.02
C LYS A 390 1.91 18.69 -11.59
N VAL A 391 1.42 19.22 -12.71
CA VAL A 391 0.34 18.61 -13.50
C VAL A 391 0.95 17.67 -14.54
N TRP A 392 0.41 16.48 -14.63
CA TRP A 392 0.90 15.46 -15.56
C TRP A 392 -0.23 14.53 -16.04
N THR A 393 -0.08 14.01 -17.25
CA THR A 393 -1.03 13.03 -17.81
C THR A 393 -0.52 11.63 -17.57
N VAL A 394 -1.38 10.75 -17.05
CA VAL A 394 -1.09 9.33 -16.87
C VAL A 394 -0.87 8.69 -18.24
N LYS A 395 0.32 8.18 -18.47
CA LYS A 395 0.73 7.46 -19.67
C LYS A 395 1.30 6.12 -19.26
N SER A 396 0.45 5.09 -19.23
CA SER A 396 0.83 3.78 -18.71
C SER A 396 2.02 3.16 -19.46
N GLU A 397 2.22 3.50 -20.74
CA GLU A 397 3.38 3.08 -21.52
C GLU A 397 4.72 3.60 -20.98
N LYS A 398 4.69 4.65 -20.16
CA LYS A 398 5.88 5.25 -19.51
C LYS A 398 6.15 4.73 -18.10
N PHE A 399 5.27 3.90 -17.56
CA PHE A 399 5.42 3.36 -16.23
C PHE A 399 6.64 2.44 -16.11
N ARG A 400 7.22 2.42 -14.91
CA ARG A 400 8.34 1.53 -14.55
C ARG A 400 7.89 0.09 -14.31
N SER A 401 6.64 -0.11 -13.86
CA SER A 401 6.01 -1.43 -13.84
C SER A 401 6.08 -2.07 -15.23
N LEU A 402 6.21 -3.40 -15.30
CA LEU A 402 6.14 -4.13 -16.57
C LEU A 402 4.72 -4.15 -17.12
N SER A 403 3.72 -4.10 -16.26
CA SER A 403 2.31 -4.16 -16.62
C SER A 403 1.71 -2.80 -16.97
N ARG A 404 0.53 -2.81 -17.62
CA ARG A 404 -0.13 -1.61 -18.13
C ARG A 404 -1.62 -1.54 -17.75
N ASN A 405 -2.08 -2.47 -16.90
CA ASN A 405 -3.48 -2.64 -16.53
C ASN A 405 -3.96 -1.56 -15.54
N THR A 406 -4.28 -0.39 -16.08
CA THR A 406 -4.81 0.73 -15.28
C THR A 406 -5.98 1.40 -15.98
N PRO A 407 -7.09 1.71 -15.27
CA PRO A 407 -8.20 2.49 -15.81
C PRO A 407 -7.91 3.99 -15.87
N PHE A 408 -6.79 4.44 -15.29
CA PHE A 408 -6.44 5.85 -15.18
C PHE A 408 -5.64 6.38 -16.37
N ASN A 409 -5.36 5.56 -17.40
CA ASN A 409 -4.61 6.00 -18.56
C ASN A 409 -5.29 7.20 -19.24
N GLY A 410 -4.54 8.25 -19.53
CA GLY A 410 -5.05 9.51 -20.09
C GLY A 410 -5.60 10.51 -19.05
N TRP A 411 -5.71 10.13 -17.77
CA TRP A 411 -6.14 11.07 -16.73
C TRP A 411 -5.08 12.12 -16.47
N GLU A 412 -5.53 13.35 -16.21
CA GLU A 412 -4.68 14.42 -15.69
C GLU A 412 -4.68 14.35 -14.15
N LEU A 413 -3.50 14.27 -13.58
CA LEU A 413 -3.27 14.26 -12.14
C LEU A 413 -2.40 15.45 -11.75
N LYS A 414 -2.60 15.95 -10.53
CA LYS A 414 -1.79 16.97 -9.89
C LYS A 414 -1.01 16.37 -8.73
N GLY A 415 0.25 16.75 -8.61
CA GLY A 415 1.18 16.23 -7.63
C GLY A 415 1.88 14.97 -8.07
N GLN A 416 3.22 14.96 -7.91
CA GLN A 416 4.08 13.83 -8.26
C GLN A 416 5.30 13.78 -7.35
N ALA A 417 5.74 12.57 -6.99
CA ALA A 417 7.05 12.38 -6.37
C ALA A 417 8.14 12.75 -7.38
N VAL A 418 9.08 13.59 -6.95
CA VAL A 418 10.20 14.02 -7.79
C VAL A 418 11.53 13.43 -7.33
N PHE A 419 11.65 13.10 -6.04
CA PHE A 419 12.75 12.32 -5.50
C PHE A 419 12.23 11.30 -4.49
N THR A 420 12.79 10.11 -4.58
CA THR A 420 12.62 9.05 -3.58
C THR A 420 13.99 8.65 -3.07
N ILE A 421 14.21 8.80 -1.78
CA ILE A 421 15.49 8.55 -1.10
C ILE A 421 15.28 7.40 -0.13
N VAL A 422 16.08 6.35 -0.26
CA VAL A 422 15.99 5.14 0.56
C VAL A 422 17.33 4.89 1.25
N GLY A 423 17.34 4.97 2.58
CA GLY A 423 18.58 4.84 3.36
C GLY A 423 19.65 5.85 2.92
N GLY A 424 19.24 7.07 2.53
CA GLY A 424 20.14 8.10 2.04
C GLY A 424 20.64 7.92 0.60
N LYS A 425 20.14 6.93 -0.15
CA LYS A 425 20.42 6.74 -1.58
C LYS A 425 19.27 7.32 -2.40
N ILE A 426 19.57 8.18 -3.37
CA ILE A 426 18.59 8.68 -4.34
C ILE A 426 18.24 7.54 -5.30
N CYS A 427 16.99 7.10 -5.30
CA CYS A 427 16.51 5.95 -6.07
C CYS A 427 15.75 6.36 -7.34
N THR A 428 15.15 7.55 -7.34
CA THR A 428 14.54 8.17 -8.53
C THR A 428 14.60 9.68 -8.43
N ALA A 429 14.63 10.34 -9.58
CA ALA A 429 14.59 11.78 -9.76
C ALA A 429 13.78 12.10 -11.02
#